data_e48638662d6c2bf65f37393d724a3cce
#
_entry.id   e48638662d6c2bf65f37393d724a3cce
#
_cell.length_a   1.000
_cell.length_b   1.000
_cell.length_c   1.000
_cell.angle_alpha   90.00
_cell.angle_beta   90.00
_cell.angle_gamma   90.00
#
_symmetry.space_group_name_H-M   'P 1'
#
loop_
_entity.id
_entity.type
_entity.pdbx_description
1 polymer ?
#
loop_
_entity_poly.entity_id
_entity_poly.type
_entity_poly.pdbx_seq_one_letter_code
_entity_poly.pdbx_strand_id
1 'polypeptide(L)'
;MGQGQAEVALSRLHKAAEHGYWLCLKNLHLMTFWIPNLEKELQMLNPDEKFRLWLTAEPHPKFSPILLESSLKVTYESPPGIKRNLQRTLQSWSSSVFKGRITVKYVIYINKDINYAQNE
;
A
#
# COMPACT_ATOMS: atom_id res chain seq x y z
N MET A 1 0.62 -2.91 12.98
CA MET A 1 1.13 -1.67 13.62
C MET A 1 0.38 -1.44 14.92
N GLY A 2 1.07 -1.22 16.03
CA GLY A 2 0.50 -0.93 17.33
C GLY A 2 1.15 0.30 17.96
N GLN A 3 0.61 0.75 19.12
CA GLN A 3 1.19 1.87 19.84
C GLN A 3 2.65 1.55 20.23
N GLY A 4 3.55 2.50 20.06
CA GLY A 4 4.99 2.34 20.33
C GLY A 4 5.81 1.81 19.14
N GLN A 5 5.20 1.38 18.05
CA GLN A 5 5.92 0.93 16.85
C GLN A 5 6.16 2.04 15.81
N ALA A 6 5.56 3.22 16.01
CA ALA A 6 5.64 4.33 15.06
C ALA A 6 7.08 4.80 14.81
N GLU A 7 7.85 5.02 15.88
CA GLU A 7 9.25 5.45 15.77
C GLU A 7 10.15 4.39 15.13
N VAL A 8 9.92 3.13 15.50
CA VAL A 8 10.64 2.00 14.91
C VAL A 8 10.33 1.88 13.42
N ALA A 9 9.06 2.10 13.04
CA ALA A 9 8.63 2.07 11.65
C ALA A 9 9.29 3.20 10.82
N LEU A 10 9.38 4.41 11.36
CA LEU A 10 10.07 5.52 10.71
C LEU A 10 11.57 5.25 10.55
N SER A 11 12.23 4.77 11.59
CA SER A 11 13.65 4.40 11.51
C SER A 11 13.92 3.33 10.44
N ARG A 12 13.05 2.32 10.35
CA ARG A 12 13.13 1.29 9.30
C ARG A 12 12.83 1.84 7.92
N LEU A 13 11.88 2.79 7.82
CA LEU A 13 11.55 3.45 6.57
C LEU A 13 12.73 4.20 5.99
N HIS A 14 13.41 5.01 6.81
CA HIS A 14 14.61 5.75 6.39
C HIS A 14 15.74 4.82 5.93
N LYS A 15 16.03 3.77 6.72
CA LYS A 15 17.04 2.78 6.35
C LYS A 15 16.70 2.03 5.06
N ALA A 16 15.44 1.64 4.89
CA ALA A 16 15.00 0.94 3.69
C ALA A 16 15.06 1.85 2.45
N ALA A 17 14.70 3.12 2.60
CA ALA A 17 14.76 4.11 1.53
C ALA A 17 16.20 4.38 1.09
N GLU A 18 17.13 4.50 2.03
CA GLU A 18 18.55 4.74 1.77
C GLU A 18 19.23 3.57 1.07
N HIS A 19 18.93 2.34 1.47
CA HIS A 19 19.56 1.13 0.94
C HIS A 19 18.78 0.45 -0.20
N GLY A 20 17.63 0.99 -0.60
CA GLY A 20 16.81 0.40 -1.65
C GLY A 20 16.09 -0.89 -1.26
N TYR A 21 15.81 -1.10 0.03
CA TYR A 21 15.13 -2.30 0.51
C TYR A 21 13.61 -2.18 0.36
N TRP A 22 12.96 -3.34 0.32
CA TRP A 22 11.51 -3.43 0.40
C TRP A 22 11.06 -3.40 1.85
N LEU A 23 10.11 -2.54 2.16
CA LEU A 23 9.50 -2.42 3.48
C LEU A 23 8.00 -2.65 3.39
N CYS A 24 7.46 -3.43 4.33
CA CYS A 24 6.02 -3.65 4.45
C CYS A 24 5.52 -3.16 5.81
N LEU A 25 4.60 -2.19 5.80
CA LEU A 25 3.89 -1.69 6.98
C LEU A 25 2.47 -2.25 6.97
N LYS A 26 2.17 -3.10 7.95
CA LYS A 26 0.90 -3.83 8.02
C LYS A 26 -0.12 -3.14 8.92
N ASN A 27 -1.41 -3.25 8.53
CA ASN A 27 -2.55 -2.82 9.32
C ASN A 27 -2.54 -1.33 9.68
N LEU A 28 -2.29 -0.48 8.70
CA LEU A 28 -2.27 0.98 8.89
C LEU A 28 -3.60 1.55 9.35
N HIS A 29 -4.72 0.89 9.04
CA HIS A 29 -6.06 1.30 9.50
C HIS A 29 -6.20 1.34 11.03
N LEU A 30 -5.33 0.60 11.76
CA LEU A 30 -5.31 0.63 13.23
C LEU A 30 -4.61 1.88 13.81
N MET A 31 -3.89 2.62 12.98
CA MET A 31 -3.10 3.80 13.39
C MET A 31 -3.37 5.00 12.49
N THR A 32 -4.64 5.30 12.25
CA THR A 32 -5.03 6.39 11.36
C THR A 32 -4.53 7.77 11.82
N PHE A 33 -4.34 7.96 13.12
CA PHE A 33 -3.75 9.18 13.69
C PHE A 33 -2.28 9.41 13.29
N TRP A 34 -1.57 8.35 12.92
CA TRP A 34 -0.16 8.41 12.55
C TRP A 34 0.05 8.58 11.03
N ILE A 35 -0.97 8.31 10.22
CA ILE A 35 -0.88 8.41 8.76
C ILE A 35 -0.40 9.79 8.28
N PRO A 36 -0.84 10.92 8.84
CA PRO A 36 -0.32 12.23 8.43
C PRO A 36 1.18 12.41 8.65
N ASN A 37 1.71 11.82 9.73
CA ASN A 37 3.15 11.83 9.99
C ASN A 37 3.90 10.97 8.96
N LEU A 38 3.37 9.80 8.64
CA LEU A 38 3.93 8.94 7.60
C LEU A 38 3.96 9.64 6.24
N GLU A 39 2.88 10.35 5.86
CA GLU A 39 2.83 11.13 4.63
C GLU A 39 3.90 12.20 4.55
N LYS A 40 4.04 12.95 5.63
CA LYS A 40 5.06 14.00 5.74
C LYS A 40 6.47 13.43 5.56
N GLU A 41 6.76 12.33 6.22
CA GLU A 41 8.05 11.65 6.06
C GLU A 41 8.27 11.14 4.64
N LEU A 42 7.24 10.55 4.02
CA LEU A 42 7.33 10.06 2.63
C LEU A 42 7.59 11.18 1.62
N GLN A 43 7.08 12.39 1.86
CA GLN A 43 7.34 13.56 1.01
C GLN A 43 8.78 14.07 1.14
N MET A 44 9.37 13.93 2.32
CA MET A 44 10.75 14.36 2.60
C MET A 44 11.80 13.33 2.18
N LEU A 45 11.38 12.07 2.00
CA LEU A 45 12.28 10.98 1.61
C LEU A 45 12.78 11.17 0.18
N ASN A 46 14.07 10.95 0.00
CA ASN A 46 14.69 10.80 -1.32
C ASN A 46 15.13 9.33 -1.50
N PRO A 47 14.20 8.44 -1.85
CA PRO A 47 14.45 7.02 -1.83
C PRO A 47 15.28 6.57 -3.02
N ASP A 48 16.08 5.52 -2.81
CA ASP A 48 16.77 4.78 -3.86
C ASP A 48 15.77 4.21 -4.89
N GLU A 49 16.19 4.03 -6.13
CA GLU A 49 15.35 3.51 -7.23
C GLU A 49 14.77 2.11 -6.95
N LYS A 50 15.46 1.31 -6.16
CA LYS A 50 15.06 -0.05 -5.80
C LYS A 50 14.11 -0.11 -4.61
N PHE A 51 13.97 0.99 -3.88
CA PHE A 51 13.08 1.05 -2.72
C PHE A 51 11.64 0.80 -3.11
N ARG A 52 10.95 -0.04 -2.36
CA ARG A 52 9.50 -0.28 -2.49
C ARG A 52 8.85 -0.33 -1.11
N LEU A 53 7.80 0.47 -0.96
CA LEU A 53 7.00 0.50 0.26
C LEU A 53 5.66 -0.18 0.01
N TRP A 54 5.39 -1.21 0.80
CA TRP A 54 4.12 -1.92 0.81
C TRP A 54 3.33 -1.51 2.04
N LEU A 55 2.11 -1.08 1.83
CA LEU A 55 1.19 -0.71 2.90
C LEU A 55 -0.01 -1.64 2.86
N THR A 56 -0.38 -2.23 4.00
CA THR A 56 -1.62 -2.98 4.09
C THR A 56 -2.60 -2.25 4.96
N ALA A 57 -3.85 -2.14 4.51
CA ALA A 57 -4.91 -1.50 5.26
C ALA A 57 -6.26 -2.12 4.90
N GLU A 58 -7.20 -2.07 5.83
CA GLU A 58 -8.61 -2.27 5.55
C GLU A 58 -9.25 -0.95 5.13
N PRO A 59 -10.35 -0.98 4.38
CA PRO A 59 -11.09 0.23 4.05
C PRO A 59 -11.51 0.97 5.32
N HIS A 60 -11.06 2.19 5.46
CA HIS A 60 -11.36 3.02 6.62
C HIS A 60 -11.68 4.44 6.19
N PRO A 61 -12.79 5.06 6.68
CA PRO A 61 -13.24 6.39 6.23
C PRO A 61 -12.24 7.51 6.56
N LYS A 62 -11.39 7.31 7.56
CA LYS A 62 -10.33 8.26 7.95
C LYS A 62 -8.97 7.97 7.32
N PHE A 63 -8.91 7.07 6.34
CA PHE A 63 -7.65 6.83 5.63
C PHE A 63 -7.35 8.01 4.70
N SER A 64 -6.08 8.41 4.63
CA SER A 64 -5.69 9.58 3.88
C SER A 64 -5.93 9.46 2.37
N PRO A 65 -6.70 10.38 1.77
CA PRO A 65 -6.88 10.41 0.32
C PRO A 65 -5.57 10.72 -0.43
N ILE A 66 -4.68 11.53 0.14
CA ILE A 66 -3.41 11.90 -0.48
C ILE A 66 -2.52 10.66 -0.66
N LEU A 67 -2.42 9.83 0.38
CA LEU A 67 -1.65 8.60 0.32
C LEU A 67 -2.25 7.60 -0.69
N LEU A 68 -3.59 7.55 -0.77
CA LEU A 68 -4.28 6.73 -1.76
C LEU A 68 -4.04 7.20 -3.20
N GLU A 69 -4.06 8.49 -3.46
CA GLU A 69 -3.85 9.03 -4.80
C GLU A 69 -2.42 8.86 -5.30
N SER A 70 -1.44 8.98 -4.40
CA SER A 70 -0.01 8.86 -4.71
C SER A 70 0.50 7.42 -4.84
N SER A 71 -0.35 6.42 -4.61
CA SER A 71 0.04 5.02 -4.56
C SER A 71 -0.68 4.15 -5.58
N LEU A 72 -0.05 3.03 -5.95
CA LEU A 72 -0.72 1.97 -6.68
C LEU A 72 -1.61 1.19 -5.70
N LYS A 73 -2.90 1.15 -5.99
CA LYS A 73 -3.88 0.41 -5.19
C LYS A 73 -4.03 -1.01 -5.71
N VAL A 74 -3.77 -1.98 -4.85
CA VAL A 74 -4.03 -3.39 -5.11
C VAL A 74 -5.11 -3.83 -4.13
N THR A 75 -6.30 -4.09 -4.66
CA THR A 75 -7.41 -4.63 -3.86
C THR A 75 -7.51 -6.11 -4.11
N TYR A 76 -7.58 -6.88 -3.04
CA TYR A 76 -7.92 -8.28 -3.10
C TYR A 76 -9.40 -8.40 -2.73
N GLU A 77 -10.22 -8.62 -3.73
CA GLU A 77 -11.60 -9.08 -3.55
C GLU A 77 -11.62 -10.54 -3.97
N SER A 78 -12.22 -11.38 -3.15
CA SER A 78 -12.53 -12.75 -3.53
C SER A 78 -13.39 -12.73 -4.80
N PRO A 79 -12.90 -13.22 -5.94
CA PRO A 79 -13.57 -12.98 -7.20
C PRO A 79 -14.79 -13.88 -7.38
N PRO A 80 -15.88 -13.34 -7.86
CA PRO A 80 -16.88 -14.20 -8.51
C PRO A 80 -16.33 -14.63 -9.88
N GLY A 81 -15.47 -15.66 -9.90
CA GLY A 81 -14.90 -16.25 -11.11
C GLY A 81 -13.57 -15.67 -11.59
N ILE A 82 -12.57 -16.54 -11.73
CA ILE A 82 -11.21 -16.22 -12.19
C ILE A 82 -11.21 -15.53 -13.56
N LYS A 83 -12.09 -15.94 -14.46
CA LYS A 83 -12.18 -15.40 -15.83
C LYS A 83 -12.56 -13.91 -15.86
N ARG A 84 -13.54 -13.49 -15.05
CA ARG A 84 -13.96 -12.09 -14.97
C ARG A 84 -12.89 -11.17 -14.37
N ASN A 85 -12.12 -11.66 -13.41
CA ASN A 85 -11.05 -10.89 -12.81
C ASN A 85 -9.85 -10.71 -13.72
N LEU A 86 -9.45 -11.75 -14.42
CA LEU A 86 -8.41 -11.65 -15.43
C LEU A 86 -8.80 -10.66 -16.54
N GLN A 87 -10.03 -10.71 -17.03
CA GLN A 87 -10.55 -9.76 -18.01
C GLN A 87 -10.54 -8.32 -17.48
N ARG A 88 -11.00 -8.12 -16.25
CA ARG A 88 -11.05 -6.80 -15.60
C ARG A 88 -9.65 -6.22 -15.37
N THR A 89 -8.71 -7.04 -14.92
CA THR A 89 -7.31 -6.65 -14.74
C THR A 89 -6.65 -6.30 -16.08
N LEU A 90 -6.82 -7.11 -17.10
CA LEU A 90 -6.26 -6.86 -18.42
C LEU A 90 -6.87 -5.63 -19.08
N GLN A 91 -8.16 -5.37 -18.89
CA GLN A 91 -8.84 -4.18 -19.41
C GLN A 91 -8.45 -2.89 -18.66
N SER A 92 -8.10 -2.99 -17.37
CA SER A 92 -7.65 -1.83 -16.59
C SER A 92 -6.22 -1.43 -16.92
N TRP A 93 -5.44 -2.34 -17.49
CA TRP A 93 -4.08 -2.05 -17.95
C TRP A 93 -4.09 -1.45 -19.34
N SER A 94 -3.87 -0.14 -19.43
CA SER A 94 -3.66 0.49 -20.72
C SER A 94 -2.30 0.07 -21.31
N SER A 95 -2.18 0.09 -22.61
CA SER A 95 -0.90 -0.23 -23.29
C SER A 95 0.26 0.69 -22.88
N SER A 96 -0.03 1.86 -22.34
CA SER A 96 0.95 2.77 -21.76
C SER A 96 1.59 2.25 -20.48
N VAL A 97 0.91 1.39 -19.73
CA VAL A 97 1.45 0.74 -18.51
C VAL A 97 2.60 -0.20 -18.86
N PHE A 98 2.55 -0.82 -20.04
CA PHE A 98 3.61 -1.72 -20.50
C PHE A 98 4.80 -1.02 -21.15
N LYS A 99 4.62 0.23 -21.63
CA LYS A 99 5.65 0.99 -22.34
C LYS A 99 6.35 2.03 -21.48
N GLY A 100 5.81 2.39 -20.32
CA GLY A 100 6.35 3.38 -19.41
C GLY A 100 7.15 2.74 -18.28
N ARG A 101 8.31 3.31 -17.96
CA ARG A 101 9.00 3.05 -16.70
C ARG A 101 8.14 3.67 -15.57
N ILE A 102 7.12 2.96 -15.12
CA ILE A 102 6.34 3.40 -13.97
C ILE A 102 7.18 3.10 -12.74
N THR A 103 7.81 4.14 -12.20
CA THR A 103 8.45 4.05 -10.90
C THR A 103 7.36 4.08 -9.84
N VAL A 104 6.77 2.94 -9.55
CA VAL A 104 5.83 2.80 -8.43
C VAL A 104 6.63 2.80 -7.15
N LYS A 105 6.59 3.90 -6.41
CA LYS A 105 7.29 4.02 -5.13
C LYS A 105 6.51 3.35 -3.99
N TYR A 106 5.19 3.35 -4.06
CA TYR A 106 4.32 2.87 -2.97
C TYR A 106 3.23 1.96 -3.52
N VAL A 107 2.96 0.89 -2.79
CA VAL A 107 1.86 -0.04 -3.09
C VAL A 107 1.00 -0.18 -1.84
N ILE A 108 -0.28 0.11 -1.96
CA ILE A 108 -1.25 -0.14 -0.91
C ILE A 108 -2.02 -1.40 -1.25
N TYR A 109 -1.92 -2.39 -0.37
CA TYR A 109 -2.72 -3.59 -0.41
C TYR A 109 -3.92 -3.42 0.54
N ILE A 110 -5.12 -3.39 -0.01
CA ILE A 110 -6.36 -3.30 0.75
C ILE A 110 -6.98 -4.70 0.80
N ASN A 111 -7.01 -5.28 1.99
CA ASN A 111 -7.66 -6.57 2.22
C ASN A 111 -9.13 -6.34 2.58
N LYS A 112 -10.03 -6.86 1.76
CA LYS A 112 -11.49 -6.81 2.00
C LYS A 112 -12.04 -8.08 2.64
N ASP A 113 -11.23 -9.12 2.75
CA ASP A 113 -11.69 -10.44 3.16
C ASP A 113 -11.37 -10.76 4.63
N ILE A 114 -12.22 -10.35 5.55
CA ILE A 114 -12.29 -10.99 6.88
C ILE A 114 -13.74 -11.33 7.27
N ASN A 115 -14.63 -11.56 6.34
CA ASN A 115 -16.00 -11.96 6.69
C ASN A 115 -16.36 -13.44 6.39
N TYR A 116 -15.39 -14.31 6.19
CA TYR A 116 -15.69 -15.73 5.95
C TYR A 116 -15.40 -16.70 7.11
N ALA A 117 -15.00 -16.21 8.28
CA ALA A 117 -14.68 -17.08 9.42
C ALA A 117 -15.68 -17.05 10.58
N GLN A 118 -16.91 -16.57 10.39
CA GLN A 118 -17.90 -16.56 11.47
C GLN A 118 -19.26 -17.19 11.14
N ASN A 119 -19.36 -18.02 10.13
CA ASN A 119 -20.55 -18.84 9.91
C ASN A 119 -20.18 -20.29 9.60
N GLU A 120 -19.61 -20.99 10.57
CA GLU A 120 -19.75 -22.42 10.78
C GLU A 120 -20.01 -22.72 12.25
#